data_c05989d26d07ffda66b32a868566aa15
#
_entry.id   c05989d26d07ffda66b32a868566aa15
#
_cell.length_a   1.000
_cell.length_b   1.000
_cell.length_c   1.000
_cell.angle_alpha   90.00
_cell.angle_beta   90.00
_cell.angle_gamma   90.00
#
_symmetry.space_group_name_H-M   'P 1'
#
loop_
_entity.id
_entity.type
_entity.pdbx_description
1 polymer ?
#
loop_
_entity_poly.entity_id
_entity_poly.type
_entity_poly.pdbx_seq_one_letter_code
_entity_poly.pdbx_strand_id
1 'polypeptide(L)'
;MTDRDKAEIFIDEPRRRTPVAGRYDVIVCGGGPAGTAAAVRAAENGASVLLLERQGSLGGTWTGSLMTWLMDVENKSGLLDRLTDGICSLGSLYCRQHGDYSFCPEDMKCVMEQMAVEAGVSLLYHTMLAGVITEVPQGGGVPAVKGVITESKSRRQAFLAPVIVDATGDGDAAAMAGCSFFMGEEGTGRMQPMSMIALVCGLSVRDVRPFCLNYESCPGEAQRHFQELFASCGIRLSYSMPVLTHLKGDLFSVSLNHEYQVPCDDARQITDAVIRARAEVLGALHKLAAADKRWESAIIAHTADAIGVREGRRIRGNYTVTREDLISGRTFEDGICDVTFNVDIHVSGKTGSGSWDDGGVCVKPYQIPLRALIAADVRGLVLAGRLISGDFYAHASYRTGGNILKIGEAAGVLAAAAARTGVAPDEVPFDVVREVLGSGIGT
;
A
#
# COMPACT_ATOMS: atom_id res chain seq x y z
N MET A 1 -23.51 24.67 -3.03
CA MET A 1 -24.33 23.56 -3.53
C MET A 1 -23.35 22.51 -3.99
N THR A 2 -23.16 21.47 -3.22
CA THR A 2 -22.29 20.35 -3.54
C THR A 2 -22.97 19.50 -4.62
N ASP A 3 -22.20 18.96 -5.56
CA ASP A 3 -22.68 18.16 -6.73
C ASP A 3 -23.47 16.87 -6.33
N ARG A 4 -23.73 16.67 -5.04
CA ARG A 4 -24.48 15.53 -4.48
C ARG A 4 -26.01 15.61 -4.63
N ASP A 5 -26.58 16.77 -5.08
CA ASP A 5 -28.03 16.95 -5.23
C ASP A 5 -28.56 16.78 -6.66
N LYS A 6 -27.70 16.34 -7.59
CA LYS A 6 -28.19 15.95 -8.92
C LYS A 6 -28.75 14.55 -8.84
N ALA A 7 -30.01 14.37 -9.17
CA ALA A 7 -30.63 13.05 -9.34
C ALA A 7 -29.76 12.21 -10.27
N GLU A 8 -29.32 11.02 -9.81
CA GLU A 8 -28.55 10.10 -10.64
C GLU A 8 -29.39 9.70 -11.86
N ILE A 9 -28.82 9.88 -13.05
CA ILE A 9 -29.42 9.44 -14.31
C ILE A 9 -28.81 8.08 -14.63
N PHE A 10 -29.64 7.07 -14.78
CA PHE A 10 -29.21 5.72 -15.11
C PHE A 10 -29.39 5.44 -16.60
N ILE A 11 -28.48 4.64 -17.15
CA ILE A 11 -28.58 4.06 -18.50
C ILE A 11 -28.56 2.55 -18.33
N ASP A 12 -29.54 1.86 -18.90
CA ASP A 12 -29.58 0.41 -18.93
C ASP A 12 -28.53 -0.12 -19.92
N GLU A 13 -27.55 -0.87 -19.43
CA GLU A 13 -26.62 -1.59 -20.31
C GLU A 13 -27.30 -2.85 -20.89
N PRO A 14 -27.01 -3.20 -22.15
CA PRO A 14 -27.49 -4.46 -22.72
C PRO A 14 -27.01 -5.65 -21.89
N ARG A 15 -27.88 -6.64 -21.70
CA ARG A 15 -27.51 -7.87 -21.00
C ARG A 15 -26.28 -8.52 -21.63
N ARG A 16 -25.22 -8.72 -20.84
CA ARG A 16 -23.93 -9.25 -21.32
C ARG A 16 -23.71 -10.68 -20.87
N ARG A 17 -23.04 -11.48 -21.75
CA ARG A 17 -22.42 -12.75 -21.38
C ARG A 17 -20.91 -12.54 -21.37
N THR A 18 -20.29 -12.61 -20.20
CA THR A 18 -18.84 -12.42 -20.03
C THR A 18 -18.13 -13.78 -20.18
N PRO A 19 -17.16 -13.91 -21.09
CA PRO A 19 -16.43 -15.17 -21.25
C PRO A 19 -15.54 -15.43 -20.03
N VAL A 20 -15.49 -16.68 -19.57
CA VAL A 20 -14.55 -17.13 -18.55
C VAL A 20 -13.21 -17.40 -19.23
N ALA A 21 -12.19 -16.64 -18.86
CA ALA A 21 -10.85 -16.73 -19.44
C ALA A 21 -9.91 -17.66 -18.66
N GLY A 22 -10.22 -17.97 -17.40
CA GLY A 22 -9.41 -18.88 -16.59
C GLY A 22 -10.08 -19.29 -15.28
N ARG A 23 -9.51 -20.33 -14.67
CA ARG A 23 -9.87 -20.81 -13.34
C ARG A 23 -8.60 -20.99 -12.55
N TYR A 24 -8.61 -20.54 -11.30
CA TYR A 24 -7.48 -20.58 -10.39
C TYR A 24 -7.95 -21.00 -9.00
N ASP A 25 -7.02 -21.40 -8.15
CA ASP A 25 -7.33 -21.65 -6.74
C ASP A 25 -7.46 -20.34 -5.98
N VAL A 26 -6.59 -19.37 -6.32
CA VAL A 26 -6.55 -18.04 -5.71
C VAL A 26 -6.43 -16.96 -6.78
N ILE A 27 -7.24 -15.90 -6.67
CA ILE A 27 -7.06 -14.68 -7.45
C ILE A 27 -6.67 -13.55 -6.50
N VAL A 28 -5.53 -12.91 -6.77
CA VAL A 28 -5.05 -11.73 -6.03
C VAL A 28 -5.35 -10.47 -6.86
N CYS A 29 -6.10 -9.55 -6.30
CA CYS A 29 -6.45 -8.28 -6.92
C CYS A 29 -5.54 -7.16 -6.41
N GLY A 30 -4.62 -6.68 -7.26
CA GLY A 30 -3.63 -5.67 -6.96
C GLY A 30 -2.22 -6.24 -6.72
N GLY A 31 -1.25 -5.78 -7.53
CA GLY A 31 0.16 -6.18 -7.49
C GLY A 31 1.05 -5.28 -6.63
N GLY A 32 0.48 -4.62 -5.62
CA GLY A 32 1.26 -3.89 -4.60
C GLY A 32 2.07 -4.83 -3.71
N PRO A 33 2.82 -4.29 -2.71
CA PRO A 33 3.68 -5.11 -1.86
C PRO A 33 2.96 -6.31 -1.22
N ALA A 34 1.77 -6.06 -0.63
CA ALA A 34 0.98 -7.12 -0.01
C ALA A 34 0.46 -8.14 -1.04
N GLY A 35 -0.01 -7.67 -2.20
CA GLY A 35 -0.55 -8.56 -3.23
C GLY A 35 0.53 -9.43 -3.87
N THR A 36 1.71 -8.88 -4.13
CA THR A 36 2.85 -9.66 -4.60
C THR A 36 3.25 -10.71 -3.56
N ALA A 37 3.36 -10.34 -2.29
CA ALA A 37 3.66 -11.28 -1.21
C ALA A 37 2.59 -12.38 -1.08
N ALA A 38 1.31 -12.00 -1.16
CA ALA A 38 0.21 -12.95 -1.10
C ALA A 38 0.23 -13.93 -2.29
N ALA A 39 0.47 -13.43 -3.50
CA ALA A 39 0.53 -14.28 -4.70
C ALA A 39 1.71 -15.26 -4.64
N VAL A 40 2.90 -14.77 -4.27
CA VAL A 40 4.11 -15.61 -4.13
C VAL A 40 3.87 -16.70 -3.08
N ARG A 41 3.40 -16.34 -1.88
CA ARG A 41 3.16 -17.33 -0.83
C ARG A 41 2.05 -18.30 -1.15
N ALA A 42 0.99 -17.86 -1.80
CA ALA A 42 -0.07 -18.77 -2.23
C ALA A 42 0.45 -19.80 -3.25
N ALA A 43 1.24 -19.37 -4.23
CA ALA A 43 1.83 -20.25 -5.23
C ALA A 43 2.87 -21.22 -4.63
N GLU A 44 3.76 -20.74 -3.75
CA GLU A 44 4.72 -21.59 -3.02
C GLU A 44 4.05 -22.65 -2.15
N ASN A 45 2.78 -22.41 -1.72
CA ASN A 45 1.96 -23.37 -1.00
C ASN A 45 1.05 -24.24 -1.90
N GLY A 46 1.38 -24.28 -3.20
CA GLY A 46 0.80 -25.21 -4.18
C GLY A 46 -0.51 -24.76 -4.82
N ALA A 47 -0.96 -23.53 -4.61
CA ALA A 47 -2.13 -22.98 -5.27
C ALA A 47 -1.80 -22.52 -6.70
N SER A 48 -2.70 -22.72 -7.65
CA SER A 48 -2.69 -22.00 -8.92
C SER A 48 -3.17 -20.56 -8.69
N VAL A 49 -2.29 -19.57 -9.01
CA VAL A 49 -2.52 -18.17 -8.64
C VAL A 49 -2.58 -17.28 -9.87
N LEU A 50 -3.60 -16.42 -9.93
CA LEU A 50 -3.66 -15.27 -10.84
C LEU A 50 -3.48 -13.97 -10.05
N LEU A 51 -2.50 -13.15 -10.44
CA LEU A 51 -2.31 -11.80 -9.92
C LEU A 51 -2.70 -10.77 -10.97
N LEU A 52 -3.69 -9.94 -10.64
CA LEU A 52 -4.20 -8.86 -11.48
C LEU A 52 -3.61 -7.53 -11.05
N GLU A 53 -3.03 -6.77 -11.99
CA GLU A 53 -2.51 -5.43 -11.73
C GLU A 53 -2.95 -4.46 -12.83
N ARG A 54 -3.47 -3.29 -12.43
CA ARG A 54 -3.90 -2.23 -13.35
C ARG A 54 -2.74 -1.46 -14.00
N GLN A 55 -1.59 -1.44 -13.34
CA GLN A 55 -0.37 -0.80 -13.85
C GLN A 55 0.46 -1.77 -14.69
N GLY A 56 1.57 -1.30 -15.24
CA GLY A 56 2.51 -2.10 -16.02
C GLY A 56 3.66 -2.68 -15.20
N SER A 57 3.57 -2.68 -13.88
CA SER A 57 4.61 -3.21 -12.98
C SER A 57 4.05 -3.60 -11.63
N LEU A 58 4.73 -4.47 -10.91
CA LEU A 58 4.48 -4.77 -9.51
C LEU A 58 5.02 -3.66 -8.59
N GLY A 59 4.61 -3.70 -7.32
CA GLY A 59 5.10 -2.84 -6.25
C GLY A 59 4.15 -1.72 -5.83
N GLY A 60 3.10 -1.42 -6.61
CA GLY A 60 2.05 -0.47 -6.24
C GLY A 60 2.61 0.88 -5.74
N THR A 61 2.44 1.18 -4.43
CA THR A 61 2.95 2.44 -3.85
C THR A 61 4.47 2.55 -3.87
N TRP A 62 5.21 1.44 -3.81
CA TRP A 62 6.67 1.46 -3.82
C TRP A 62 7.25 1.84 -5.18
N THR A 63 6.57 1.47 -6.25
CA THR A 63 7.03 1.66 -7.63
C THR A 63 6.20 2.70 -8.38
N GLY A 64 4.89 2.55 -8.43
CA GLY A 64 4.00 3.47 -9.15
C GLY A 64 3.79 4.81 -8.46
N SER A 65 3.82 4.86 -7.11
CA SER A 65 3.76 6.11 -6.35
C SER A 65 5.12 6.60 -5.85
N LEU A 66 6.20 5.88 -6.17
CA LEU A 66 7.60 6.22 -5.83
C LEU A 66 7.86 6.36 -4.33
N MET A 67 7.11 5.64 -3.48
CA MET A 67 7.39 5.55 -2.05
C MET A 67 8.59 4.62 -1.81
N THR A 68 9.77 5.12 -2.03
CA THR A 68 11.03 4.38 -2.10
C THR A 68 11.63 4.09 -0.71
N TRP A 69 10.78 3.73 0.24
CA TRP A 69 11.17 3.58 1.63
C TRP A 69 10.49 2.39 2.30
N LEU A 70 11.29 1.48 2.86
CA LEU A 70 10.87 0.34 3.67
C LEU A 70 11.05 0.68 5.14
N MET A 71 9.95 0.78 5.87
CA MET A 71 9.91 1.09 7.30
C MET A 71 9.38 -0.13 8.08
N ASP A 72 9.73 -0.19 9.37
CA ASP A 72 9.34 -1.25 10.29
C ASP A 72 9.71 -2.64 9.76
N VAL A 73 10.98 -2.80 9.45
CA VAL A 73 11.54 -4.03 8.86
C VAL A 73 12.18 -4.95 9.90
N GLU A 74 12.43 -4.45 11.10
CA GLU A 74 12.98 -5.25 12.19
C GLU A 74 12.02 -6.37 12.59
N ASN A 75 12.53 -7.51 13.00
CA ASN A 75 11.77 -8.71 13.39
C ASN A 75 10.86 -9.29 12.30
N LYS A 76 11.15 -8.99 11.04
CA LYS A 76 10.41 -9.49 9.87
C LYS A 76 11.36 -10.22 8.93
N SER A 77 11.16 -11.52 8.83
CA SER A 77 11.92 -12.42 7.95
C SER A 77 11.04 -12.94 6.80
N GLY A 78 11.58 -13.82 5.99
CA GLY A 78 10.84 -14.49 4.93
C GLY A 78 10.92 -13.78 3.58
N LEU A 79 9.82 -13.29 3.02
CA LEU A 79 9.86 -12.59 1.73
C LEU A 79 10.59 -11.25 1.82
N LEU A 80 10.65 -10.64 2.99
CA LEU A 80 11.40 -9.39 3.19
C LEU A 80 12.90 -9.62 2.98
N ASP A 81 13.46 -10.72 3.50
CA ASP A 81 14.88 -11.06 3.30
C ASP A 81 15.19 -11.27 1.82
N ARG A 82 14.36 -12.07 1.13
CA ARG A 82 14.51 -12.30 -0.33
C ARG A 82 14.44 -11.01 -1.13
N LEU A 83 13.52 -10.11 -0.77
CA LEU A 83 13.35 -8.82 -1.42
C LEU A 83 14.57 -7.92 -1.20
N THR A 84 15.02 -7.79 0.04
CA THR A 84 16.18 -6.95 0.39
C THR A 84 17.48 -7.51 -0.19
N ASP A 85 17.70 -8.83 -0.18
CA ASP A 85 18.84 -9.50 -0.81
C ASP A 85 18.84 -9.25 -2.32
N GLY A 86 17.68 -9.40 -2.97
CA GLY A 86 17.53 -9.12 -4.40
C GLY A 86 17.90 -7.68 -4.75
N ILE A 87 17.35 -6.69 -4.04
CA ILE A 87 17.65 -5.26 -4.26
C ILE A 87 19.12 -4.95 -3.92
N CYS A 88 19.66 -5.55 -2.86
CA CYS A 88 21.06 -5.39 -2.46
C CYS A 88 22.01 -5.91 -3.54
N SER A 89 21.70 -7.05 -4.16
CA SER A 89 22.50 -7.62 -5.26
C SER A 89 22.57 -6.70 -6.48
N LEU A 90 21.57 -5.85 -6.67
CA LEU A 90 21.54 -4.81 -7.72
C LEU A 90 22.21 -3.49 -7.30
N GLY A 91 22.76 -3.43 -6.06
CA GLY A 91 23.47 -2.27 -5.54
C GLY A 91 22.59 -1.04 -5.29
N SER A 92 21.33 -1.24 -4.94
CA SER A 92 20.37 -0.16 -4.72
C SER A 92 19.59 -0.25 -3.41
N LEU A 93 20.13 -0.92 -2.41
CA LEU A 93 19.58 -0.91 -1.05
C LEU A 93 20.49 -0.09 -0.15
N TYR A 94 19.95 0.96 0.44
CA TYR A 94 20.65 1.78 1.43
C TYR A 94 20.00 1.63 2.79
N CYS A 95 20.76 1.10 3.75
CA CYS A 95 20.37 1.04 5.15
C CYS A 95 20.43 2.46 5.76
N ARG A 96 19.41 2.83 6.51
CA ARG A 96 19.39 4.05 7.33
C ARG A 96 19.79 3.74 8.76
N GLN A 97 20.15 4.77 9.52
CA GLN A 97 20.62 4.62 10.90
C GLN A 97 19.62 3.96 11.86
N HIS A 98 18.34 3.91 11.49
CA HIS A 98 17.26 3.35 12.32
C HIS A 98 16.67 2.03 11.77
N GLY A 99 17.44 1.27 10.97
CA GLY A 99 17.01 -0.03 10.46
C GLY A 99 16.11 0.01 9.22
N ASP A 100 15.65 1.20 8.80
CA ASP A 100 14.87 1.34 7.56
C ASP A 100 15.75 1.29 6.31
N TYR A 101 15.15 0.97 5.15
CA TYR A 101 15.86 0.92 3.87
C TYR A 101 15.24 1.88 2.85
N SER A 102 16.09 2.50 2.02
CA SER A 102 15.68 3.12 0.77
C SER A 102 16.15 2.31 -0.42
N PHE A 103 15.43 2.37 -1.54
CA PHE A 103 15.69 1.54 -2.71
C PHE A 103 15.36 2.27 -4.01
N CYS A 104 15.97 1.81 -5.12
CA CYS A 104 15.60 2.24 -6.47
C CYS A 104 14.28 1.57 -6.91
N PRO A 105 13.26 2.33 -7.34
CA PRO A 105 11.97 1.74 -7.71
C PRO A 105 12.05 0.82 -8.93
N GLU A 106 12.96 1.06 -9.87
CA GLU A 106 13.13 0.18 -11.03
C GLU A 106 13.71 -1.20 -10.64
N ASP A 107 14.69 -1.21 -9.73
CA ASP A 107 15.26 -2.45 -9.22
C ASP A 107 14.19 -3.22 -8.39
N MET A 108 13.35 -2.50 -7.64
CA MET A 108 12.22 -3.10 -6.92
C MET A 108 11.21 -3.78 -7.86
N LYS A 109 10.88 -3.17 -9.00
CA LYS A 109 10.00 -3.79 -10.02
C LYS A 109 10.58 -5.13 -10.47
N CYS A 110 11.87 -5.14 -10.88
CA CYS A 110 12.55 -6.35 -11.33
C CYS A 110 12.53 -7.46 -10.29
N VAL A 111 12.88 -7.16 -9.03
CA VAL A 111 12.96 -8.16 -7.97
C VAL A 111 11.58 -8.74 -7.66
N MET A 112 10.55 -7.91 -7.57
CA MET A 112 9.19 -8.38 -7.30
C MET A 112 8.63 -9.22 -8.45
N GLU A 113 8.87 -8.84 -9.69
CA GLU A 113 8.50 -9.61 -10.89
C GLU A 113 9.21 -10.96 -10.92
N GLN A 114 10.52 -10.96 -10.66
CA GLN A 114 11.29 -12.20 -10.59
C GLN A 114 10.75 -13.15 -9.52
N MET A 115 10.49 -12.65 -8.31
CA MET A 115 9.92 -13.46 -7.22
C MET A 115 8.56 -14.07 -7.61
N ALA A 116 7.69 -13.30 -8.29
CA ALA A 116 6.39 -13.79 -8.71
C ALA A 116 6.48 -14.84 -9.84
N VAL A 117 7.36 -14.62 -10.82
CA VAL A 117 7.59 -15.56 -11.92
C VAL A 117 8.22 -16.86 -11.44
N GLU A 118 9.24 -16.79 -10.57
CA GLU A 118 9.89 -17.96 -9.98
C GLU A 118 8.93 -18.81 -9.14
N ALA A 119 7.99 -18.18 -8.45
CA ALA A 119 6.93 -18.87 -7.72
C ALA A 119 5.84 -19.49 -8.63
N GLY A 120 5.85 -19.20 -9.93
CA GLY A 120 4.84 -19.72 -10.87
C GLY A 120 3.51 -18.94 -10.87
N VAL A 121 3.52 -17.69 -10.41
CA VAL A 121 2.33 -16.83 -10.43
C VAL A 121 1.99 -16.42 -11.87
N SER A 122 0.72 -16.56 -12.26
CA SER A 122 0.20 -15.98 -13.52
C SER A 122 -0.04 -14.49 -13.34
N LEU A 123 0.71 -13.64 -14.07
CA LEU A 123 0.59 -12.17 -14.00
C LEU A 123 -0.27 -11.64 -15.14
N LEU A 124 -1.17 -10.70 -14.84
CA LEU A 124 -1.90 -9.91 -15.83
C LEU A 124 -1.78 -8.42 -15.50
N TYR A 125 -0.92 -7.72 -16.23
CA TYR A 125 -0.79 -6.27 -16.19
C TYR A 125 -1.86 -5.57 -17.04
N HIS A 126 -2.00 -4.26 -16.83
CA HIS A 126 -2.96 -3.41 -17.53
C HIS A 126 -4.38 -3.99 -17.52
N THR A 127 -4.70 -4.65 -16.40
CA THR A 127 -5.98 -5.35 -16.21
C THR A 127 -6.70 -4.77 -14.99
N MET A 128 -7.78 -4.06 -15.28
CA MET A 128 -8.59 -3.40 -14.24
C MET A 128 -9.61 -4.37 -13.68
N LEU A 129 -9.73 -4.44 -12.37
CA LEU A 129 -10.86 -5.08 -11.69
C LEU A 129 -12.13 -4.27 -11.99
N ALA A 130 -13.16 -4.91 -12.51
CA ALA A 130 -14.42 -4.29 -12.91
C ALA A 130 -15.65 -4.88 -12.18
N GLY A 131 -15.42 -5.88 -11.32
CA GLY A 131 -16.47 -6.45 -10.48
C GLY A 131 -16.02 -7.73 -9.79
N VAL A 132 -16.72 -8.09 -8.73
CA VAL A 132 -16.58 -9.37 -8.02
C VAL A 132 -17.85 -10.19 -8.21
N ILE A 133 -17.67 -11.46 -8.54
CA ILE A 133 -18.78 -12.40 -8.70
C ILE A 133 -19.01 -13.06 -7.35
N THR A 134 -20.19 -12.86 -6.78
CA THR A 134 -20.62 -13.48 -5.53
C THR A 134 -21.87 -14.34 -5.75
N GLU A 135 -22.05 -15.34 -4.91
CA GLU A 135 -23.22 -16.19 -4.88
C GLU A 135 -23.77 -16.28 -3.46
N VAL A 136 -25.05 -16.03 -3.31
CA VAL A 136 -25.75 -16.26 -2.04
C VAL A 136 -26.16 -17.72 -1.97
N PRO A 137 -25.86 -18.46 -0.87
CA PRO A 137 -26.26 -19.85 -0.72
C PRO A 137 -27.77 -20.05 -0.85
N GLN A 138 -28.17 -21.21 -1.36
CA GLN A 138 -29.61 -21.57 -1.37
C GLN A 138 -30.13 -21.63 0.06
N GLY A 139 -31.13 -20.79 0.37
CA GLY A 139 -31.66 -20.64 1.72
C GLY A 139 -31.23 -19.39 2.46
N GLY A 140 -30.40 -18.54 1.82
CA GLY A 140 -29.90 -17.30 2.40
C GLY A 140 -28.56 -17.49 3.13
N GLY A 141 -28.03 -16.42 3.69
CA GLY A 141 -26.76 -16.41 4.42
C GLY A 141 -25.72 -15.47 3.81
N VAL A 142 -24.50 -15.56 4.31
CA VAL A 142 -23.38 -14.73 3.86
C VAL A 142 -23.00 -15.11 2.42
N PRO A 143 -22.93 -14.15 1.47
CA PRO A 143 -22.52 -14.42 0.10
C PRO A 143 -21.07 -14.92 0.05
N ALA A 144 -20.76 -15.77 -0.93
CA ALA A 144 -19.42 -16.29 -1.15
C ALA A 144 -18.88 -15.82 -2.50
N VAL A 145 -17.59 -15.50 -2.57
CA VAL A 145 -16.93 -15.17 -3.85
C VAL A 145 -16.89 -16.38 -4.78
N LYS A 146 -16.95 -16.13 -6.08
CA LYS A 146 -16.83 -17.14 -7.15
C LYS A 146 -15.80 -16.74 -8.20
N GLY A 147 -15.37 -15.50 -8.21
CA GLY A 147 -14.45 -14.99 -9.19
C GLY A 147 -14.53 -13.46 -9.31
N VAL A 148 -13.86 -12.97 -10.34
CA VAL A 148 -13.80 -11.54 -10.65
C VAL A 148 -14.14 -11.29 -12.10
N ILE A 149 -14.55 -10.06 -12.39
CA ILE A 149 -14.71 -9.50 -13.74
C ILE A 149 -13.63 -8.47 -13.95
N THR A 150 -12.98 -8.50 -15.09
CA THR A 150 -11.90 -7.60 -15.46
C THR A 150 -12.18 -6.88 -16.78
N GLU A 151 -11.61 -5.69 -16.94
CA GLU A 151 -11.52 -4.97 -18.20
C GLU A 151 -10.05 -4.79 -18.58
N SER A 152 -9.72 -5.10 -19.83
CA SER A 152 -8.38 -4.91 -20.37
C SER A 152 -8.46 -4.73 -21.89
N LYS A 153 -7.31 -4.53 -22.57
CA LYS A 153 -7.27 -4.53 -24.03
C LYS A 153 -7.73 -5.86 -24.66
N SER A 154 -7.69 -6.96 -23.90
CA SER A 154 -8.21 -8.26 -24.31
C SER A 154 -9.73 -8.37 -24.24
N ARG A 155 -10.42 -7.34 -23.78
CA ARG A 155 -11.88 -7.25 -23.53
C ARG A 155 -12.29 -7.51 -22.06
N ARG A 156 -13.60 -7.41 -21.82
CA ARG A 156 -14.20 -7.85 -20.56
C ARG A 156 -14.14 -9.37 -20.43
N GLN A 157 -13.58 -9.86 -19.33
CA GLN A 157 -13.39 -11.28 -19.05
C GLN A 157 -13.74 -11.59 -17.59
N ALA A 158 -14.09 -12.85 -17.32
CA ALA A 158 -14.25 -13.35 -15.97
C ALA A 158 -13.13 -14.36 -15.67
N PHE A 159 -12.61 -14.32 -14.46
CA PHE A 159 -11.73 -15.34 -13.90
C PHE A 159 -12.39 -15.92 -12.64
N LEU A 160 -12.40 -17.23 -12.50
CA LEU A 160 -13.07 -17.90 -11.41
C LEU A 160 -12.07 -18.46 -10.40
N ALA A 161 -12.38 -18.29 -9.12
CA ALA A 161 -11.64 -18.87 -8.00
C ALA A 161 -12.54 -18.97 -6.77
N PRO A 162 -12.34 -19.98 -5.90
CA PRO A 162 -13.03 -20.09 -4.63
C PRO A 162 -12.54 -19.07 -3.59
N VAL A 163 -11.31 -18.57 -3.74
CA VAL A 163 -10.71 -17.59 -2.83
C VAL A 163 -10.17 -16.38 -3.60
N ILE A 164 -10.51 -15.18 -3.13
CA ILE A 164 -10.00 -13.91 -3.65
C ILE A 164 -9.25 -13.20 -2.54
N VAL A 165 -8.06 -12.66 -2.87
CA VAL A 165 -7.31 -11.76 -2.00
C VAL A 165 -7.48 -10.33 -2.51
N ASP A 166 -8.10 -9.47 -1.72
CA ASP A 166 -8.13 -8.02 -1.99
C ASP A 166 -6.84 -7.38 -1.50
N ALA A 167 -5.99 -7.01 -2.44
CA ALA A 167 -4.75 -6.27 -2.22
C ALA A 167 -4.71 -4.96 -3.04
N THR A 168 -5.89 -4.43 -3.39
CA THR A 168 -6.03 -3.22 -4.22
C THR A 168 -5.53 -1.94 -3.53
N GLY A 169 -5.29 -2.02 -2.23
CA GLY A 169 -4.84 -0.93 -1.38
C GLY A 169 -5.98 -0.07 -0.84
N ASP A 170 -7.04 0.10 -1.63
CA ASP A 170 -8.21 0.91 -1.27
C ASP A 170 -9.49 0.07 -1.08
N GLY A 171 -9.38 -1.27 -1.05
CA GLY A 171 -10.49 -2.18 -0.78
C GLY A 171 -11.49 -2.28 -1.93
N ASP A 172 -11.02 -2.16 -3.17
CA ASP A 172 -11.92 -2.11 -4.33
C ASP A 172 -12.65 -3.43 -4.55
N ALA A 173 -11.96 -4.58 -4.39
CA ALA A 173 -12.62 -5.88 -4.54
C ALA A 173 -13.67 -6.12 -3.44
N ALA A 174 -13.34 -5.78 -2.21
CA ALA A 174 -14.25 -5.92 -1.07
C ALA A 174 -15.47 -5.00 -1.20
N ALA A 175 -15.26 -3.74 -1.59
CA ALA A 175 -16.36 -2.80 -1.85
C ALA A 175 -17.27 -3.27 -2.98
N MET A 176 -16.71 -3.77 -4.09
CA MET A 176 -17.46 -4.37 -5.20
C MET A 176 -18.22 -5.64 -4.81
N ALA A 177 -17.72 -6.36 -3.82
CA ALA A 177 -18.40 -7.54 -3.25
C ALA A 177 -19.50 -7.20 -2.25
N GLY A 178 -19.63 -5.91 -1.87
CA GLY A 178 -20.63 -5.41 -0.92
C GLY A 178 -20.19 -5.44 0.55
N CYS A 179 -18.89 -5.52 0.82
CA CYS A 179 -18.36 -5.46 2.18
C CYS A 179 -18.52 -4.07 2.79
N SER A 180 -18.80 -4.02 4.09
CA SER A 180 -18.76 -2.81 4.88
C SER A 180 -17.33 -2.38 5.18
N PHE A 181 -17.12 -1.06 5.31
CA PHE A 181 -15.80 -0.48 5.53
C PHE A 181 -15.87 0.81 6.33
N PHE A 182 -14.71 1.20 6.86
CA PHE A 182 -14.47 2.51 7.46
C PHE A 182 -13.61 3.34 6.50
N MET A 183 -13.78 4.67 6.49
CA MET A 183 -12.95 5.62 5.76
C MET A 183 -12.88 6.94 6.53
N GLY A 184 -11.68 7.50 6.67
CA GLY A 184 -11.46 8.66 7.51
C GLY A 184 -11.47 8.32 9.02
N GLU A 185 -11.18 9.33 9.83
CA GLU A 185 -11.25 9.25 11.29
C GLU A 185 -12.69 9.23 11.75
N GLU A 186 -13.02 8.31 12.64
CA GLU A 186 -14.36 8.17 13.19
C GLU A 186 -14.80 9.46 13.90
N GLY A 187 -16.04 9.88 13.66
CA GLY A 187 -16.63 11.10 14.23
C GLY A 187 -16.23 12.41 13.54
N THR A 188 -15.03 12.52 12.95
CA THR A 188 -14.55 13.73 12.27
C THR A 188 -14.57 13.63 10.75
N GLY A 189 -14.47 12.41 10.20
CA GLY A 189 -14.31 12.17 8.77
C GLY A 189 -12.97 12.68 8.21
N ARG A 190 -12.02 13.03 9.06
CA ARG A 190 -10.69 13.50 8.67
C ARG A 190 -9.93 12.40 7.95
N MET A 191 -9.39 12.68 6.75
CA MET A 191 -8.58 11.76 5.97
C MET A 191 -7.13 12.21 5.94
N GLN A 192 -6.22 11.25 5.86
CA GLN A 192 -4.80 11.54 5.68
C GLN A 192 -4.52 12.00 4.24
N PRO A 193 -3.57 12.94 4.05
CA PRO A 193 -3.31 13.52 2.74
C PRO A 193 -2.69 12.52 1.77
N MET A 194 -2.96 12.72 0.48
CA MET A 194 -2.22 12.09 -0.61
C MET A 194 -0.94 12.88 -0.91
N SER A 195 0.05 12.27 -1.56
CA SER A 195 1.30 12.93 -1.96
C SER A 195 1.76 12.50 -3.34
N MET A 196 2.34 13.44 -4.07
CA MET A 196 3.08 13.21 -5.31
C MET A 196 4.58 13.16 -5.00
N ILE A 197 5.25 12.09 -5.36
CA ILE A 197 6.70 11.96 -5.27
C ILE A 197 7.31 12.11 -6.66
N ALA A 198 8.49 12.70 -6.74
CA ALA A 198 9.25 12.81 -7.97
C ALA A 198 10.64 12.18 -7.83
N LEU A 199 11.18 11.71 -8.95
CA LEU A 199 12.58 11.33 -9.08
C LEU A 199 13.37 12.49 -9.68
N VAL A 200 14.52 12.78 -9.08
CA VAL A 200 15.44 13.85 -9.50
C VAL A 200 16.83 13.26 -9.67
N CYS A 201 17.52 13.63 -10.73
CA CYS A 201 18.92 13.27 -10.97
C CYS A 201 19.76 14.51 -11.31
N GLY A 202 21.08 14.33 -11.50
CA GLY A 202 22.01 15.41 -11.79
C GLY A 202 22.46 16.21 -10.58
N LEU A 203 22.17 15.71 -9.36
CA LEU A 203 22.60 16.32 -8.11
C LEU A 203 23.89 15.67 -7.60
N SER A 204 24.80 16.51 -7.08
CA SER A 204 25.98 16.03 -6.34
C SER A 204 25.56 15.54 -4.96
N VAL A 205 25.76 14.26 -4.67
CA VAL A 205 25.50 13.68 -3.32
C VAL A 205 26.17 14.50 -2.22
N ARG A 206 27.41 14.96 -2.46
CA ARG A 206 28.16 15.78 -1.50
C ARG A 206 27.42 17.07 -1.15
N ASP A 207 26.86 17.75 -2.16
CA ASP A 207 26.29 19.09 -1.99
C ASP A 207 24.88 19.05 -1.41
N VAL A 208 24.13 17.97 -1.65
CA VAL A 208 22.76 17.80 -1.13
C VAL A 208 22.68 16.91 0.12
N ARG A 209 23.82 16.35 0.57
CA ARG A 209 23.91 15.46 1.74
C ARG A 209 23.19 15.99 3.00
N PRO A 210 23.28 17.29 3.36
CA PRO A 210 22.59 17.81 4.56
C PRO A 210 21.06 17.74 4.51
N PHE A 211 20.48 17.53 3.32
CA PHE A 211 19.05 17.48 3.10
C PHE A 211 18.52 16.06 2.95
N CYS A 212 19.42 15.05 2.88
CA CYS A 212 19.05 13.67 2.61
C CYS A 212 18.83 12.90 3.90
N LEU A 213 17.68 12.23 4.01
CA LEU A 213 17.35 11.37 5.14
C LEU A 213 18.36 10.23 5.36
N ASN A 214 18.98 9.70 4.29
CA ASN A 214 19.98 8.63 4.38
C ASN A 214 21.20 9.01 5.22
N TYR A 215 21.47 10.32 5.38
CA TYR A 215 22.72 10.83 5.95
C TYR A 215 22.51 11.73 7.17
N GLU A 216 21.29 11.84 7.69
CA GLU A 216 21.01 12.63 8.89
C GLU A 216 21.68 12.01 10.13
N SER A 217 22.16 12.85 11.03
CA SER A 217 22.77 12.43 12.29
C SER A 217 21.72 12.30 13.41
N CYS A 218 20.66 13.10 13.32
CA CYS A 218 19.54 13.12 14.25
C CYS A 218 18.23 13.06 13.46
N PRO A 219 17.21 12.32 13.94
CA PRO A 219 15.91 12.25 13.27
C PRO A 219 15.31 13.63 13.01
N GLY A 220 14.88 13.86 11.76
CA GLY A 220 14.24 15.11 11.33
C GLY A 220 15.20 16.28 11.05
N GLU A 221 16.50 16.09 11.21
CA GLU A 221 17.50 17.15 10.91
C GLU A 221 17.53 17.47 9.41
N ALA A 222 17.60 16.46 8.57
CA ALA A 222 17.64 16.62 7.12
C ALA A 222 16.37 17.30 6.58
N GLN A 223 15.21 16.92 7.09
CA GLN A 223 13.92 17.52 6.70
C GLN A 223 13.85 18.99 7.09
N ARG A 224 14.30 19.34 8.30
CA ARG A 224 14.36 20.74 8.75
C ARG A 224 15.28 21.57 7.87
N HIS A 225 16.51 21.11 7.60
CA HIS A 225 17.43 21.80 6.70
C HIS A 225 16.86 21.97 5.30
N PHE A 226 16.13 20.97 4.80
CA PHE A 226 15.51 21.03 3.48
C PHE A 226 14.34 22.01 3.45
N GLN A 227 13.54 22.07 4.51
CA GLN A 227 12.48 23.07 4.67
C GLN A 227 13.06 24.50 4.74
N GLU A 228 14.13 24.71 5.53
CA GLU A 228 14.82 25.99 5.64
C GLU A 228 15.39 26.45 4.30
N LEU A 229 15.91 25.53 3.48
CA LEU A 229 16.37 25.83 2.14
C LEU A 229 15.23 26.35 1.26
N PHE A 230 14.09 25.67 1.21
CA PHE A 230 12.92 26.14 0.47
C PHE A 230 12.43 27.51 0.96
N ALA A 231 12.36 27.69 2.28
CA ALA A 231 11.94 28.94 2.89
C ALA A 231 12.90 30.09 2.54
N SER A 232 14.23 29.87 2.55
CA SER A 232 15.24 30.86 2.19
C SER A 232 15.13 31.31 0.73
N CYS A 233 14.64 30.43 -0.14
CA CYS A 233 14.36 30.72 -1.56
C CYS A 233 12.95 31.32 -1.77
N GLY A 234 12.20 31.60 -0.71
CA GLY A 234 10.83 32.14 -0.79
C GLY A 234 9.82 31.15 -1.33
N ILE A 235 10.11 29.84 -1.26
CA ILE A 235 9.25 28.76 -1.75
C ILE A 235 8.43 28.21 -0.58
N ARG A 236 7.12 28.21 -0.72
CA ARG A 236 6.20 27.66 0.26
C ARG A 236 5.70 26.30 -0.24
N LEU A 237 5.77 25.27 0.60
CA LEU A 237 5.31 23.91 0.32
C LEU A 237 4.04 23.60 1.11
N SER A 238 3.16 22.76 0.55
CA SER A 238 1.98 22.22 1.26
C SER A 238 2.38 21.15 2.29
N TYR A 239 3.54 20.50 2.13
CA TYR A 239 4.13 19.61 3.11
C TYR A 239 5.27 20.30 3.86
N SER A 240 5.13 20.45 5.18
CA SER A 240 6.08 21.19 6.02
C SER A 240 7.35 20.41 6.38
N MET A 241 7.38 19.11 6.12
CA MET A 241 8.54 18.24 6.38
C MET A 241 9.03 17.58 5.06
N PRO A 242 9.53 18.40 4.10
CA PRO A 242 9.94 17.88 2.79
C PRO A 242 11.02 16.83 2.93
N VAL A 243 10.99 15.83 2.06
CA VAL A 243 11.87 14.66 2.11
C VAL A 243 12.71 14.59 0.84
N LEU A 244 14.02 14.43 1.00
CA LEU A 244 14.96 14.03 -0.04
C LEU A 244 15.60 12.71 0.38
N THR A 245 15.54 11.70 -0.50
CA THR A 245 16.11 10.38 -0.23
C THR A 245 17.05 9.99 -1.38
N HIS A 246 18.28 9.62 -1.05
CA HIS A 246 19.23 9.09 -2.03
C HIS A 246 18.89 7.64 -2.37
N LEU A 247 18.82 7.30 -3.67
CA LEU A 247 18.43 5.99 -4.14
C LEU A 247 19.59 5.20 -4.76
N LYS A 248 20.26 5.79 -5.76
CA LYS A 248 21.38 5.14 -6.48
C LYS A 248 22.13 6.16 -7.34
N GLY A 249 23.46 6.16 -7.28
CA GLY A 249 24.27 7.09 -8.08
C GLY A 249 23.91 8.56 -7.79
N ASP A 250 23.39 9.27 -8.78
CA ASP A 250 22.89 10.65 -8.68
C ASP A 250 21.35 10.74 -8.69
N LEU A 251 20.66 9.59 -8.48
CA LEU A 251 19.21 9.49 -8.44
C LEU A 251 18.69 9.68 -7.00
N PHE A 252 17.72 10.57 -6.85
CA PHE A 252 17.04 10.85 -5.59
C PHE A 252 15.53 10.80 -5.76
N SER A 253 14.80 10.46 -4.71
CA SER A 253 13.37 10.72 -4.61
C SER A 253 13.12 11.95 -3.76
N VAL A 254 12.08 12.71 -4.12
CA VAL A 254 11.69 13.94 -3.41
C VAL A 254 10.19 13.98 -3.16
N SER A 255 9.79 14.24 -1.92
CA SER A 255 8.40 14.42 -1.50
C SER A 255 8.23 15.82 -0.92
N LEU A 256 7.41 16.67 -1.57
CA LEU A 256 7.30 18.10 -1.28
C LEU A 256 5.86 18.53 -0.98
N ASN A 257 4.86 17.69 -1.25
CA ASN A 257 3.48 18.12 -1.21
C ASN A 257 2.54 17.20 -0.46
N HIS A 258 1.43 17.78 0.00
CA HIS A 258 0.25 17.09 0.53
C HIS A 258 -1.02 17.61 -0.12
N GLU A 259 -1.86 16.68 -0.59
CA GLU A 259 -3.23 16.94 -1.05
C GLU A 259 -4.20 16.45 0.02
N TYR A 260 -4.87 17.38 0.68
CA TYR A 260 -5.72 17.13 1.84
C TYR A 260 -7.17 16.86 1.45
N GLN A 261 -7.86 16.02 2.24
CA GLN A 261 -9.29 15.72 2.12
C GLN A 261 -9.71 15.20 0.73
N VAL A 262 -8.85 14.39 0.11
CA VAL A 262 -9.12 13.73 -1.17
C VAL A 262 -9.53 12.28 -0.90
N PRO A 263 -10.78 11.89 -1.18
CA PRO A 263 -11.22 10.50 -1.01
C PRO A 263 -10.58 9.58 -2.05
N CYS A 264 -10.29 8.35 -1.67
CA CYS A 264 -9.64 7.36 -2.52
C CYS A 264 -10.56 6.80 -3.64
N ASP A 265 -11.85 7.07 -3.58
CA ASP A 265 -12.90 6.52 -4.44
C ASP A 265 -13.59 7.57 -5.33
N ASP A 266 -13.05 8.79 -5.38
CA ASP A 266 -13.53 9.85 -6.28
C ASP A 266 -12.47 10.17 -7.34
N ALA A 267 -12.64 9.60 -8.52
CA ALA A 267 -11.70 9.77 -9.63
C ALA A 267 -11.51 11.23 -10.06
N ARG A 268 -12.53 12.07 -9.94
CA ARG A 268 -12.45 13.51 -10.29
C ARG A 268 -11.58 14.25 -9.30
N GLN A 269 -11.83 14.09 -8.00
CA GLN A 269 -11.04 14.71 -6.95
C GLN A 269 -9.58 14.22 -6.96
N ILE A 270 -9.35 12.93 -7.21
CA ILE A 270 -8.00 12.37 -7.39
C ILE A 270 -7.31 13.02 -8.59
N THR A 271 -8.00 13.18 -9.74
CA THR A 271 -7.44 13.83 -10.93
C THR A 271 -7.02 15.26 -10.64
N ASP A 272 -7.88 16.04 -9.98
CA ASP A 272 -7.58 17.41 -9.60
C ASP A 272 -6.39 17.49 -8.64
N ALA A 273 -6.31 16.56 -7.66
CA ALA A 273 -5.19 16.45 -6.74
C ALA A 273 -3.88 16.13 -7.47
N VAL A 274 -3.89 15.19 -8.41
CA VAL A 274 -2.71 14.84 -9.24
C VAL A 274 -2.20 16.05 -10.02
N ILE A 275 -3.11 16.82 -10.62
CA ILE A 275 -2.72 18.02 -11.41
C ILE A 275 -2.10 19.09 -10.49
N ARG A 276 -2.72 19.39 -9.35
CA ARG A 276 -2.19 20.37 -8.39
C ARG A 276 -0.86 19.93 -7.80
N ALA A 277 -0.77 18.67 -7.34
CA ALA A 277 0.43 18.11 -6.75
C ALA A 277 1.64 18.13 -7.70
N ARG A 278 1.41 17.72 -8.95
CA ARG A 278 2.47 17.77 -9.98
C ARG A 278 2.92 19.19 -10.26
N ALA A 279 1.98 20.14 -10.36
CA ALA A 279 2.31 21.56 -10.57
C ALA A 279 3.11 22.14 -9.39
N GLU A 280 2.76 21.81 -8.15
CA GLU A 280 3.50 22.25 -6.96
C GLU A 280 4.91 21.67 -6.94
N VAL A 281 5.07 20.35 -7.10
CA VAL A 281 6.38 19.68 -7.07
C VAL A 281 7.31 20.22 -8.17
N LEU A 282 6.83 20.29 -9.43
CA LEU A 282 7.63 20.83 -10.54
C LEU A 282 7.97 22.29 -10.32
N GLY A 283 6.98 23.10 -9.94
CA GLY A 283 7.17 24.53 -9.68
C GLY A 283 8.16 24.81 -8.54
N ALA A 284 8.12 24.03 -7.48
CA ALA A 284 9.05 24.15 -6.36
C ALA A 284 10.49 23.79 -6.77
N LEU A 285 10.68 22.68 -7.47
CA LEU A 285 12.00 22.24 -7.93
C LEU A 285 12.61 23.18 -8.97
N HIS A 286 11.84 23.70 -9.92
CA HIS A 286 12.34 24.70 -10.88
C HIS A 286 12.76 26.01 -10.20
N LYS A 287 11.98 26.50 -9.23
CA LYS A 287 12.36 27.69 -8.45
C LYS A 287 13.61 27.45 -7.62
N LEU A 288 13.74 26.27 -7.01
CA LEU A 288 14.91 25.90 -6.23
C LEU A 288 16.16 25.84 -7.12
N ALA A 289 16.07 25.23 -8.31
CA ALA A 289 17.17 25.17 -9.28
C ALA A 289 17.61 26.57 -9.76
N ALA A 290 16.69 27.50 -9.87
CA ALA A 290 17.01 28.90 -10.24
C ALA A 290 17.61 29.71 -9.08
N ALA A 291 17.34 29.34 -7.82
CA ALA A 291 17.77 30.10 -6.63
C ALA A 291 19.03 29.55 -5.97
N ASP A 292 19.33 28.27 -6.10
CA ASP A 292 20.45 27.60 -5.41
C ASP A 292 21.30 26.79 -6.40
N LYS A 293 22.58 27.15 -6.51
CA LYS A 293 23.54 26.54 -7.46
C LYS A 293 23.70 25.02 -7.27
N ARG A 294 23.47 24.48 -6.06
CA ARG A 294 23.53 23.04 -5.80
C ARG A 294 22.47 22.26 -6.56
N TRP A 295 21.39 22.95 -6.97
CA TRP A 295 20.23 22.40 -7.68
C TRP A 295 20.16 22.81 -9.14
N GLU A 296 21.11 23.65 -9.63
CA GLU A 296 21.10 24.16 -11.00
C GLU A 296 21.07 23.04 -12.06
N SER A 297 21.76 21.92 -11.79
CA SER A 297 21.83 20.75 -12.67
C SER A 297 20.70 19.73 -12.44
N ALA A 298 19.76 20.02 -11.54
CA ALA A 298 18.69 19.09 -11.19
C ALA A 298 17.78 18.82 -12.40
N ILE A 299 17.61 17.55 -12.73
CA ILE A 299 16.69 17.06 -13.76
C ILE A 299 15.58 16.31 -13.09
N ILE A 300 14.34 16.72 -13.32
CA ILE A 300 13.17 15.96 -12.86
C ILE A 300 12.99 14.81 -13.84
N ALA A 301 13.44 13.62 -13.43
CA ALA A 301 13.44 12.44 -14.28
C ALA A 301 12.04 11.84 -14.42
N HIS A 302 11.25 11.87 -13.33
CA HIS A 302 9.92 11.27 -13.31
C HIS A 302 9.07 11.86 -12.17
N THR A 303 7.77 12.02 -12.40
CA THR A 303 6.76 12.19 -11.33
C THR A 303 5.93 10.92 -11.23
N ALA A 304 5.54 10.53 -10.04
CA ALA A 304 4.78 9.30 -9.84
C ALA A 304 3.59 9.17 -10.81
N ASP A 305 3.39 7.96 -11.36
CA ASP A 305 2.25 7.65 -12.23
C ASP A 305 0.93 7.62 -11.47
N ALA A 306 0.99 7.19 -10.20
CA ALA A 306 -0.15 7.20 -9.28
C ALA A 306 0.18 8.07 -8.06
N ILE A 307 -0.74 8.96 -7.67
CA ILE A 307 -0.59 9.69 -6.42
C ILE A 307 -0.57 8.72 -5.24
N GLY A 308 0.31 8.95 -4.28
CA GLY A 308 0.44 8.10 -3.10
C GLY A 308 -0.74 8.29 -2.15
N VAL A 309 -1.60 7.29 -2.07
CA VAL A 309 -2.75 7.25 -1.17
C VAL A 309 -2.32 6.66 0.17
N ARG A 310 -2.34 7.48 1.24
CA ARG A 310 -2.01 7.00 2.59
C ARG A 310 -3.16 6.24 3.22
N GLU A 311 -4.39 6.69 2.97
CA GLU A 311 -5.59 6.14 3.58
C GLU A 311 -6.69 5.95 2.52
N GLY A 312 -7.22 4.73 2.48
CA GLY A 312 -8.38 4.34 1.69
C GLY A 312 -9.44 3.69 2.58
N ARG A 313 -10.26 2.81 1.99
CA ARG A 313 -11.20 2.00 2.75
C ARG A 313 -10.45 1.00 3.63
N ARG A 314 -10.86 0.87 4.87
CA ARG A 314 -10.47 -0.20 5.80
C ARG A 314 -11.66 -1.14 5.92
N ILE A 315 -11.52 -2.32 5.35
CA ILE A 315 -12.62 -3.28 5.23
C ILE A 315 -12.91 -3.92 6.57
N ARG A 316 -14.18 -4.08 6.93
CA ARG A 316 -14.56 -4.76 8.17
C ARG A 316 -14.19 -6.25 8.08
N GLY A 317 -13.31 -6.68 8.97
CA GLY A 317 -12.91 -8.07 9.15
C GLY A 317 -13.55 -8.70 10.40
N ASN A 318 -13.26 -9.99 10.60
CA ASN A 318 -13.71 -10.71 11.80
C ASN A 318 -13.07 -10.18 13.11
N TYR A 319 -12.05 -9.37 13.00
CA TYR A 319 -11.48 -8.55 14.08
C TYR A 319 -11.08 -7.19 13.53
N THR A 320 -11.27 -6.13 14.29
CA THR A 320 -10.77 -4.79 13.97
C THR A 320 -9.65 -4.44 14.93
N VAL A 321 -8.43 -4.24 14.42
CA VAL A 321 -7.29 -3.77 15.22
C VAL A 321 -7.58 -2.34 15.68
N THR A 322 -7.47 -2.08 16.98
CA THR A 322 -7.90 -0.82 17.57
C THR A 322 -6.75 -0.06 18.21
N ARG A 323 -6.98 1.24 18.46
CA ARG A 323 -6.08 2.10 19.24
C ARG A 323 -5.69 1.48 20.60
N GLU A 324 -6.63 0.81 21.26
CA GLU A 324 -6.42 0.17 22.56
C GLU A 324 -5.46 -1.02 22.44
N ASP A 325 -5.46 -1.75 21.32
CA ASP A 325 -4.50 -2.83 21.08
C ASP A 325 -3.06 -2.27 21.00
N LEU A 326 -2.88 -1.10 20.37
CA LEU A 326 -1.59 -0.42 20.27
C LEU A 326 -1.07 0.05 21.65
N ILE A 327 -1.95 0.67 22.43
CA ILE A 327 -1.61 1.19 23.77
C ILE A 327 -1.27 0.06 24.74
N SER A 328 -2.03 -1.02 24.68
CA SER A 328 -1.81 -2.18 25.57
C SER A 328 -0.63 -3.06 25.15
N GLY A 329 -0.20 -2.98 23.85
CA GLY A 329 0.77 -3.91 23.29
C GLY A 329 0.19 -5.31 23.17
N ARG A 330 -1.04 -5.40 22.61
CA ARG A 330 -1.81 -6.65 22.62
C ARG A 330 -1.18 -7.70 21.72
N THR A 331 -1.08 -8.91 22.24
CA THR A 331 -0.71 -10.12 21.50
C THR A 331 -1.94 -11.00 21.29
N PHE A 332 -1.90 -11.88 20.28
CA PHE A 332 -3.01 -12.74 19.91
C PHE A 332 -2.52 -14.17 19.67
N GLU A 333 -3.37 -15.15 19.97
CA GLU A 333 -3.10 -16.56 19.66
C GLU A 333 -2.95 -16.80 18.17
N ASP A 334 -3.64 -15.99 17.34
CA ASP A 334 -3.58 -15.95 15.89
C ASP A 334 -2.79 -14.76 15.33
N GLY A 335 -1.79 -14.27 16.10
CA GLY A 335 -0.91 -13.18 15.67
C GLY A 335 -0.06 -13.55 14.47
N ILE A 336 -0.02 -12.69 13.43
CA ILE A 336 0.72 -12.94 12.17
C ILE A 336 1.83 -11.94 11.90
N CYS A 337 1.85 -10.83 12.61
CA CYS A 337 2.82 -9.76 12.39
C CYS A 337 2.99 -8.94 13.68
N ASP A 338 4.24 -8.80 14.13
CA ASP A 338 4.60 -7.87 15.21
C ASP A 338 4.83 -6.49 14.61
N VAL A 339 4.13 -5.48 15.12
CA VAL A 339 4.22 -4.09 14.69
C VAL A 339 4.91 -3.28 15.77
N THR A 340 5.97 -2.56 15.40
CA THR A 340 6.74 -1.68 16.30
C THR A 340 6.66 -0.20 15.90
N PHE A 341 6.02 0.09 14.79
CA PHE A 341 5.92 1.44 14.25
C PHE A 341 4.91 2.29 15.01
N ASN A 342 5.28 3.53 15.28
CA ASN A 342 4.39 4.50 15.92
C ASN A 342 3.20 4.88 15.04
N VAL A 343 2.18 5.49 15.63
CA VAL A 343 1.11 6.15 14.87
C VAL A 343 1.69 7.32 14.09
N ASP A 344 1.51 7.31 12.77
CA ASP A 344 1.99 8.34 11.84
C ASP A 344 0.80 8.96 11.10
N ILE A 345 0.21 10.00 11.70
CA ILE A 345 -0.88 10.76 11.11
C ILE A 345 -0.32 12.05 10.53
N HIS A 346 -0.46 12.23 9.22
CA HIS A 346 -0.12 13.48 8.56
C HIS A 346 -1.27 14.47 8.70
N VAL A 347 -1.08 15.50 9.52
CA VAL A 347 -2.15 16.48 9.83
C VAL A 347 -2.25 17.58 8.79
N SER A 348 -3.47 18.05 8.57
CA SER A 348 -3.70 19.28 7.80
C SER A 348 -3.26 20.49 8.63
N GLY A 349 -2.26 21.22 8.14
CA GLY A 349 -1.60 22.34 8.83
C GLY A 349 -2.45 23.55 9.14
N LYS A 350 -3.52 23.40 9.91
CA LYS A 350 -4.22 24.56 10.53
C LYS A 350 -3.50 25.08 11.79
N THR A 351 -2.51 24.40 12.28
CA THR A 351 -1.77 24.76 13.52
C THR A 351 -0.31 25.15 13.32
N GLY A 352 0.13 25.46 12.10
CA GLY A 352 1.47 26.04 11.82
C GLY A 352 2.67 25.12 11.98
N SER A 353 2.49 23.85 12.37
CA SER A 353 3.56 22.85 12.57
C SER A 353 3.31 21.58 11.78
N GLY A 354 2.83 21.63 10.57
CA GLY A 354 2.45 20.57 9.64
C GLY A 354 3.29 19.30 9.58
N SER A 355 3.70 18.80 10.73
CA SER A 355 4.40 17.57 11.00
C SER A 355 3.39 16.42 11.22
N TRP A 356 3.89 15.23 11.41
CA TRP A 356 3.07 14.11 11.84
C TRP A 356 2.55 14.31 13.27
N ASP A 357 1.43 13.67 13.56
CA ASP A 357 0.78 13.63 14.86
C ASP A 357 0.65 12.16 15.27
N ASP A 358 1.04 11.82 16.50
CA ASP A 358 0.86 10.49 17.05
C ASP A 358 -0.55 10.27 17.62
N GLY A 359 -1.42 11.29 17.53
CA GLY A 359 -2.77 11.25 18.07
C GLY A 359 -2.80 11.07 19.58
N GLY A 360 -1.69 11.35 20.29
CA GLY A 360 -1.54 11.09 21.72
C GLY A 360 -1.50 9.59 22.04
N VAL A 361 -1.05 8.75 21.10
CA VAL A 361 -0.98 7.29 21.24
C VAL A 361 0.46 6.87 21.49
N CYS A 362 0.75 6.40 22.70
CA CYS A 362 2.03 5.76 23.01
C CYS A 362 1.93 4.28 22.57
N VAL A 363 2.49 3.95 21.42
CA VAL A 363 2.48 2.60 20.86
C VAL A 363 3.47 1.71 21.61
N LYS A 364 2.99 0.56 22.08
CA LYS A 364 3.83 -0.57 22.49
C LYS A 364 3.86 -1.57 21.34
N PRO A 365 4.92 -2.38 21.19
CA PRO A 365 4.89 -3.48 20.22
C PRO A 365 3.61 -4.30 20.39
N TYR A 366 2.87 -4.49 19.28
CA TYR A 366 1.59 -5.20 19.27
C TYR A 366 1.51 -6.13 18.06
N GLN A 367 0.51 -7.00 18.03
CA GLN A 367 0.32 -7.94 16.93
C GLN A 367 -0.92 -7.62 16.09
N ILE A 368 -0.86 -8.01 14.82
CA ILE A 368 -2.02 -8.10 13.93
C ILE A 368 -2.53 -9.54 13.97
N PRO A 369 -3.80 -9.80 14.33
CA PRO A 369 -4.35 -11.15 14.29
C PRO A 369 -4.80 -11.55 12.88
N LEU A 370 -4.69 -12.85 12.54
CA LEU A 370 -5.09 -13.39 11.23
C LEU A 370 -6.55 -13.04 10.86
N ARG A 371 -7.44 -13.06 11.83
CA ARG A 371 -8.88 -12.75 11.63
C ARG A 371 -9.15 -11.29 11.24
N ALA A 372 -8.18 -10.37 11.36
CA ALA A 372 -8.28 -9.01 10.79
C ALA A 372 -8.14 -9.01 9.26
N LEU A 373 -7.65 -10.10 8.67
CA LEU A 373 -7.49 -10.29 7.24
C LEU A 373 -8.68 -11.03 6.61
N ILE A 374 -9.67 -11.43 7.36
CA ILE A 374 -10.84 -12.20 6.86
C ILE A 374 -12.04 -11.27 6.80
N ALA A 375 -12.57 -11.02 5.60
CA ALA A 375 -13.74 -10.16 5.42
C ALA A 375 -14.96 -10.74 6.15
N ALA A 376 -15.65 -9.89 6.94
CA ALA A 376 -16.78 -10.33 7.75
C ALA A 376 -18.06 -10.56 6.92
N ASP A 377 -18.25 -9.84 5.83
CA ASP A 377 -19.51 -9.76 5.09
C ASP A 377 -19.58 -10.72 3.88
N VAL A 378 -18.43 -11.28 3.45
CA VAL A 378 -18.34 -12.11 2.25
C VAL A 378 -17.37 -13.28 2.48
N ARG A 379 -17.83 -14.51 2.31
CA ARG A 379 -16.99 -15.72 2.45
C ARG A 379 -16.03 -15.87 1.27
N GLY A 380 -14.85 -16.40 1.53
CA GLY A 380 -13.80 -16.61 0.52
C GLY A 380 -13.03 -15.35 0.15
N LEU A 381 -13.26 -14.22 0.81
CA LEU A 381 -12.56 -12.98 0.60
C LEU A 381 -11.54 -12.71 1.72
N VAL A 382 -10.27 -12.66 1.36
CA VAL A 382 -9.13 -12.36 2.23
C VAL A 382 -8.62 -10.95 1.94
N LEU A 383 -8.22 -10.21 2.96
CA LEU A 383 -7.77 -8.83 2.89
C LEU A 383 -6.25 -8.77 3.04
N ALA A 384 -5.56 -7.99 2.23
CA ALA A 384 -4.11 -7.85 2.31
C ALA A 384 -3.65 -6.39 2.14
N GLY A 385 -2.72 -5.98 2.98
CA GLY A 385 -2.15 -4.65 2.93
C GLY A 385 -2.84 -3.64 3.86
N ARG A 386 -2.81 -2.35 3.48
CA ARG A 386 -3.34 -1.28 4.33
C ARG A 386 -4.87 -1.31 4.52
N LEU A 387 -5.59 -2.04 3.68
CA LEU A 387 -7.04 -2.13 3.67
C LEU A 387 -7.62 -3.14 4.70
N ILE A 388 -6.77 -3.87 5.45
CA ILE A 388 -7.23 -4.79 6.48
C ILE A 388 -8.05 -4.08 7.56
N SER A 389 -8.74 -4.84 8.40
CA SER A 389 -9.63 -4.30 9.41
C SER A 389 -8.85 -3.66 10.57
N GLY A 390 -8.91 -2.34 10.63
CA GLY A 390 -8.32 -1.54 11.69
C GLY A 390 -9.02 -0.19 11.83
N ASP A 391 -8.95 0.42 13.00
CA ASP A 391 -9.39 1.80 13.18
C ASP A 391 -8.42 2.80 12.54
N PHE A 392 -8.70 4.08 12.61
CA PHE A 392 -7.89 5.13 12.01
C PHE A 392 -6.46 5.17 12.57
N TYR A 393 -6.29 4.97 13.87
CA TYR A 393 -4.99 5.02 14.57
C TYR A 393 -4.16 3.75 14.31
N ALA A 394 -4.78 2.59 14.40
CA ALA A 394 -4.13 1.33 14.08
C ALA A 394 -3.64 1.31 12.62
N HIS A 395 -4.49 1.77 11.68
CA HIS A 395 -4.12 1.90 10.29
C HIS A 395 -2.90 2.82 10.10
N ALA A 396 -2.81 3.94 10.80
CA ALA A 396 -1.68 4.86 10.72
C ALA A 396 -0.37 4.25 11.22
N SER A 397 -0.43 3.17 12.01
CA SER A 397 0.72 2.41 12.49
C SER A 397 1.08 1.23 11.58
N TYR A 398 0.13 0.29 11.32
CA TYR A 398 0.46 -0.95 10.61
C TYR A 398 0.68 -0.81 9.10
N ARG A 399 0.32 0.30 8.47
CA ARG A 399 0.42 0.51 7.00
C ARG A 399 1.85 0.63 6.46
N THR A 400 2.89 0.41 7.25
CA THR A 400 4.30 0.50 6.86
C THR A 400 4.79 -0.72 6.09
N GLY A 401 5.88 -0.54 5.32
CA GLY A 401 6.33 -1.49 4.30
C GLY A 401 6.58 -2.90 4.81
N GLY A 402 7.28 -3.06 5.94
CA GLY A 402 7.57 -4.36 6.52
C GLY A 402 6.31 -5.09 6.98
N ASN A 403 5.39 -4.38 7.63
CA ASN A 403 4.11 -4.94 8.08
C ASN A 403 3.24 -5.37 6.90
N ILE A 404 3.13 -4.51 5.88
CA ILE A 404 2.33 -4.77 4.68
C ILE A 404 2.79 -6.04 3.96
N LEU A 405 4.10 -6.28 3.91
CA LEU A 405 4.65 -7.50 3.32
C LEU A 405 4.27 -8.75 4.13
N LYS A 406 4.40 -8.71 5.46
CA LYS A 406 4.01 -9.82 6.35
C LYS A 406 2.52 -10.11 6.32
N ILE A 407 1.68 -9.07 6.30
CA ILE A 407 0.24 -9.19 6.10
C ILE A 407 -0.06 -9.91 4.78
N GLY A 408 0.66 -9.56 3.70
CA GLY A 408 0.54 -10.22 2.40
C GLY A 408 0.94 -11.69 2.46
N GLU A 409 2.07 -12.03 3.10
CA GLU A 409 2.51 -13.41 3.31
C GLU A 409 1.42 -14.25 3.99
N ALA A 410 0.89 -13.75 5.11
CA ALA A 410 -0.16 -14.45 5.86
C ALA A 410 -1.46 -14.62 5.05
N ALA A 411 -1.86 -13.58 4.31
CA ALA A 411 -3.03 -13.63 3.44
C ALA A 411 -2.88 -14.69 2.33
N GLY A 412 -1.68 -14.80 1.73
CA GLY A 412 -1.38 -15.79 0.70
C GLY A 412 -1.42 -17.21 1.22
N VAL A 413 -0.79 -17.48 2.37
CA VAL A 413 -0.81 -18.79 3.02
C VAL A 413 -2.23 -19.20 3.39
N LEU A 414 -2.99 -18.29 4.00
CA LEU A 414 -4.39 -18.52 4.35
C LEU A 414 -5.23 -18.85 3.11
N ALA A 415 -5.08 -18.06 2.04
CA ALA A 415 -5.83 -18.25 0.80
C ALA A 415 -5.54 -19.61 0.15
N ALA A 416 -4.26 -20.02 0.09
CA ALA A 416 -3.88 -21.34 -0.43
C ALA A 416 -4.42 -22.48 0.44
N ALA A 417 -4.34 -22.36 1.76
CA ALA A 417 -4.89 -23.37 2.67
C ALA A 417 -6.40 -23.52 2.52
N ALA A 418 -7.14 -22.43 2.46
CA ALA A 418 -8.59 -22.41 2.24
C ALA A 418 -8.97 -23.06 0.89
N ALA A 419 -8.30 -22.68 -0.19
CA ALA A 419 -8.56 -23.22 -1.53
C ALA A 419 -8.27 -24.72 -1.60
N ARG A 420 -7.16 -25.18 -1.01
CA ARG A 420 -6.75 -26.60 -1.01
C ARG A 420 -7.70 -27.48 -0.19
N THR A 421 -8.20 -27.00 0.93
CA THR A 421 -9.09 -27.76 1.82
C THR A 421 -10.56 -27.63 1.45
N GLY A 422 -10.91 -26.64 0.59
CA GLY A 422 -12.28 -26.36 0.18
C GLY A 422 -13.15 -25.75 1.28
N VAL A 423 -12.53 -25.23 2.35
CA VAL A 423 -13.22 -24.52 3.45
C VAL A 423 -13.10 -23.00 3.29
N ALA A 424 -13.90 -22.24 3.99
CA ALA A 424 -13.76 -20.79 3.99
C ALA A 424 -12.52 -20.36 4.80
N PRO A 425 -11.93 -19.19 4.52
CA PRO A 425 -10.74 -18.69 5.23
C PRO A 425 -10.87 -18.64 6.76
N ASP A 426 -12.06 -18.35 7.28
CA ASP A 426 -12.36 -18.33 8.71
C ASP A 426 -12.45 -19.72 9.37
N GLU A 427 -12.53 -20.78 8.55
CA GLU A 427 -12.58 -22.18 8.98
C GLU A 427 -11.19 -22.86 8.93
N VAL A 428 -10.16 -22.17 8.37
CA VAL A 428 -8.78 -22.68 8.33
C VAL A 428 -8.16 -22.61 9.72
N PRO A 429 -7.67 -23.72 10.30
CA PRO A 429 -6.98 -23.68 11.59
C PRO A 429 -5.72 -22.80 11.51
N PHE A 430 -5.52 -21.91 12.49
CA PHE A 430 -4.37 -21.01 12.51
C PHE A 430 -3.02 -21.74 12.50
N ASP A 431 -2.93 -22.91 13.12
CA ASP A 431 -1.71 -23.72 13.15
C ASP A 431 -1.17 -24.02 11.74
N VAL A 432 -2.05 -24.22 10.76
CA VAL A 432 -1.68 -24.43 9.34
C VAL A 432 -0.98 -23.20 8.77
N VAL A 433 -1.45 -22.02 9.12
CA VAL A 433 -0.85 -20.74 8.66
C VAL A 433 0.46 -20.48 9.42
N ARG A 434 0.46 -20.70 10.73
CA ARG A 434 1.62 -20.51 11.59
C ARG A 434 2.80 -21.41 11.20
N GLU A 435 2.55 -22.68 10.87
CA GLU A 435 3.59 -23.61 10.45
C GLU A 435 4.35 -23.13 9.20
N VAL A 436 3.64 -22.56 8.22
CA VAL A 436 4.23 -22.04 6.98
C VAL A 436 4.93 -20.70 7.19
N LEU A 437 4.37 -19.81 8.01
CA LEU A 437 4.99 -18.50 8.29
C LEU A 437 6.27 -18.64 9.14
N GLY A 438 6.46 -19.78 9.82
CA GLY A 438 7.61 -20.06 10.66
C GLY A 438 7.53 -19.43 12.05
N SER A 439 8.45 -19.84 12.95
CA SER A 439 8.55 -19.40 14.34
C SER A 439 9.08 -17.96 14.53
N GLY A 440 9.13 -17.17 13.48
CA GLY A 440 9.50 -15.74 13.53
C GLY A 440 8.39 -14.82 14.04
N ILE A 441 7.24 -15.38 14.41
CA ILE A 441 6.18 -14.68 15.13
C ILE A 441 6.53 -14.85 16.61
N GLY A 442 6.88 -13.75 17.29
CA GLY A 442 7.43 -13.76 18.65
C GLY A 442 6.67 -14.67 19.61
N THR A 443 7.42 -15.55 20.28
CA THR A 443 6.99 -16.26 21.48
C THR A 443 7.03 -15.31 22.67
#